data_c2f5d5ff4920ee83af46acc5b355a5b8
#
_entry.id   c2f5d5ff4920ee83af46acc5b355a5b8
#
_cell.length_a   1.000
_cell.length_b   1.000
_cell.length_c   1.000
_cell.angle_alpha   90.00
_cell.angle_beta   90.00
_cell.angle_gamma   90.00
#
_symmetry.space_group_name_H-M   'P 1'
#
loop_
_entity.id
_entity.type
_entity.pdbx_description
1 polymer ?
#
loop_
_entity_poly.entity_id
_entity_poly.type
_entity_poly.pdbx_seq_one_letter_code
_entity_poly.pdbx_strand_id
1 'polypeptide(L)'
;MSWAAHQFEVYAVEAHLPKKMVGQVSWFAIFFGDFTPDFLAKFWVYGFNFHGKHYGATKPYQWHRGWPGMGISHTLFFGIMCCLGIWAWKHNRAWTIGFLLGFSAHVLTDVNDSIGTMLLFPFSTLNWSLHTWAYAATVKGGKYLDAASYYSSLGFMMDFFWLVVVLGSWRVLTRDFWRTKVVPADPHVWSWLGQWLDERGLLALYRSVFFYGVCRMIAWTTWAHVVARPMINGVRHHGYPWDLSWTGPWWVHHVSLPHVTPLIVLPAALVLLGCVYFVANTIWERMESGSIKAIAWRNVRRNTG
;
A
#
# COMPACT_ATOMS: atom_id res chain seq x y z
N MET A 1 9.50 3.80 -2.91
CA MET A 1 8.51 2.71 -2.91
C MET A 1 8.51 2.08 -1.53
N SER A 2 7.44 2.17 -0.82
CA SER A 2 7.17 1.30 0.32
C SER A 2 6.45 0.04 -0.17
N TRP A 3 6.55 -1.06 0.58
CA TRP A 3 6.01 -2.34 0.12
C TRP A 3 4.61 -2.61 0.64
N ALA A 4 4.30 -2.15 1.85
CA ALA A 4 3.00 -2.34 2.48
C ALA A 4 2.32 -1.03 2.89
N ALA A 5 3.04 0.09 2.96
CA ALA A 5 2.49 1.39 3.34
C ALA A 5 1.30 1.79 2.49
N HIS A 6 1.37 1.62 1.17
CA HIS A 6 0.28 1.97 0.26
C HIS A 6 -1.04 1.27 0.58
N GLN A 7 -1.01 0.05 1.15
CA GLN A 7 -2.21 -0.63 1.61
C GLN A 7 -2.78 0.01 2.89
N PHE A 8 -1.91 0.55 3.75
CA PHE A 8 -2.30 1.20 5.00
C PHE A 8 -2.74 2.65 4.79
N GLU A 9 -2.10 3.36 3.88
CA GLU A 9 -2.41 4.76 3.53
C GLU A 9 -3.88 4.95 3.19
N VAL A 10 -4.47 4.04 2.44
CA VAL A 10 -5.89 4.09 2.06
C VAL A 10 -6.80 4.23 3.28
N TYR A 11 -6.52 3.46 4.35
CA TYR A 11 -7.29 3.51 5.60
C TYR A 11 -6.88 4.68 6.47
N ALA A 12 -5.60 5.04 6.47
CA ALA A 12 -5.10 6.18 7.22
C ALA A 12 -5.73 7.49 6.69
N VAL A 13 -5.78 7.66 5.37
CA VAL A 13 -6.46 8.79 4.73
C VAL A 13 -7.94 8.81 5.11
N GLU A 14 -8.65 7.69 4.96
CA GLU A 14 -10.08 7.58 5.29
C GLU A 14 -10.36 7.90 6.76
N ALA A 15 -9.52 7.41 7.69
CA ALA A 15 -9.67 7.62 9.12
C ALA A 15 -9.47 9.08 9.56
N HIS A 16 -8.63 9.83 8.83
CA HIS A 16 -8.24 11.20 9.18
C HIS A 16 -8.91 12.27 8.30
N LEU A 17 -9.91 11.90 7.51
CA LEU A 17 -10.70 12.88 6.79
C LEU A 17 -11.30 13.93 7.75
N PRO A 18 -11.29 15.21 7.36
CA PRO A 18 -12.02 16.25 8.11
C PRO A 18 -13.47 15.82 8.35
N LYS A 19 -14.01 16.09 9.54
CA LYS A 19 -15.37 15.65 9.94
C LYS A 19 -16.45 15.94 8.90
N LYS A 20 -16.36 17.08 8.21
CA LYS A 20 -17.28 17.48 7.12
C LYS A 20 -17.12 16.68 5.83
N MET A 21 -16.03 15.94 5.67
CA MET A 21 -15.75 15.15 4.48
C MET A 21 -15.98 13.65 4.70
N VAL A 22 -16.07 13.22 5.94
CA VAL A 22 -16.32 11.81 6.29
C VAL A 22 -17.70 11.41 5.75
N GLY A 23 -17.74 10.31 5.00
CA GLY A 23 -18.95 9.86 4.30
C GLY A 23 -19.25 10.60 2.99
N GLN A 24 -18.35 11.47 2.53
CA GLN A 24 -18.46 12.20 1.27
C GLN A 24 -17.28 11.96 0.32
N VAL A 25 -16.32 11.14 0.71
CA VAL A 25 -15.15 10.77 -0.08
C VAL A 25 -15.19 9.27 -0.36
N SER A 26 -15.06 8.88 -1.62
CA SER A 26 -15.09 7.47 -2.01
C SER A 26 -13.80 6.76 -1.56
N TRP A 27 -13.94 5.69 -0.77
CA TRP A 27 -12.84 4.81 -0.41
C TRP A 27 -12.21 4.15 -1.64
N PHE A 28 -13.01 3.73 -2.63
CA PHE A 28 -12.48 3.21 -3.88
C PHE A 28 -11.64 4.22 -4.63
N ALA A 29 -12.04 5.50 -4.60
CA ALA A 29 -11.27 6.55 -5.24
C ALA A 29 -9.93 6.79 -4.52
N ILE A 30 -9.89 6.72 -3.17
CA ILE A 30 -8.65 6.77 -2.41
C ILE A 30 -7.77 5.58 -2.81
N PHE A 31 -8.33 4.37 -2.82
CA PHE A 31 -7.62 3.15 -3.23
C PHE A 31 -7.05 3.26 -4.66
N PHE A 32 -7.87 3.63 -5.63
CA PHE A 32 -7.40 3.78 -7.01
C PHE A 32 -6.40 4.92 -7.16
N GLY A 33 -6.58 6.02 -6.46
CA GLY A 33 -5.62 7.13 -6.45
C GLY A 33 -4.25 6.66 -5.94
N ASP A 34 -4.24 5.96 -4.82
CA ASP A 34 -3.02 5.44 -4.21
C ASP A 34 -2.31 4.40 -5.10
N PHE A 35 -3.04 3.52 -5.76
CA PHE A 35 -2.43 2.48 -6.61
C PHE A 35 -2.11 2.92 -8.04
N THR A 36 -2.68 4.01 -8.52
CA THR A 36 -2.50 4.47 -9.90
C THR A 36 -1.05 4.75 -10.29
N PRO A 37 -0.22 5.46 -9.51
CA PRO A 37 1.17 5.74 -9.89
C PRO A 37 1.94 4.46 -10.19
N ASP A 38 1.83 3.50 -9.29
CA ASP A 38 2.50 2.22 -9.38
C ASP A 38 1.93 1.32 -10.49
N PHE A 39 0.62 1.29 -10.66
CA PHE A 39 -0.03 0.51 -11.72
C PHE A 39 0.41 1.01 -13.10
N LEU A 40 0.39 2.31 -13.31
CA LEU A 40 0.81 2.91 -14.59
C LEU A 40 2.30 2.74 -14.87
N ALA A 41 3.14 2.84 -13.84
CA ALA A 41 4.58 2.65 -14.00
C ALA A 41 4.96 1.18 -14.08
N LYS A 42 4.62 0.40 -13.06
CA LYS A 42 5.16 -0.95 -12.87
C LYS A 42 4.63 -1.96 -13.87
N PHE A 43 3.36 -1.90 -14.24
CA PHE A 43 2.77 -2.82 -15.19
C PHE A 43 3.50 -2.76 -16.55
N TRP A 44 3.75 -1.53 -17.05
CA TRP A 44 4.41 -1.35 -18.34
C TRP A 44 5.92 -1.45 -18.28
N VAL A 45 6.51 -1.05 -17.15
CA VAL A 45 7.96 -1.02 -16.98
C VAL A 45 8.52 -2.41 -16.74
N TYR A 46 7.94 -3.16 -15.79
CA TYR A 46 8.40 -4.51 -15.48
C TYR A 46 7.79 -5.56 -16.41
N GLY A 47 6.67 -5.21 -17.05
CA GLY A 47 6.06 -6.03 -18.08
C GLY A 47 5.55 -7.38 -17.60
N PHE A 48 5.26 -8.22 -18.57
CA PHE A 48 4.74 -9.57 -18.37
C PHE A 48 5.28 -10.51 -19.44
N ASN A 49 5.26 -11.80 -19.16
CA ASN A 49 5.63 -12.84 -20.11
C ASN A 49 4.37 -13.41 -20.77
N PHE A 50 4.37 -13.45 -22.10
CA PHE A 50 3.30 -14.05 -22.88
C PHE A 50 3.90 -14.87 -24.04
N HIS A 51 3.50 -16.12 -24.18
CA HIS A 51 4.04 -17.06 -25.16
C HIS A 51 5.58 -17.08 -25.24
N GLY A 52 6.25 -17.08 -24.06
CA GLY A 52 7.71 -17.14 -23.98
C GLY A 52 8.43 -15.83 -24.32
N LYS A 53 7.69 -14.77 -24.68
CA LYS A 53 8.25 -13.45 -24.97
C LYS A 53 7.96 -12.49 -23.81
N HIS A 54 8.99 -11.74 -23.40
CA HIS A 54 8.85 -10.68 -22.41
C HIS A 54 8.39 -9.38 -23.07
N TYR A 55 7.33 -8.77 -22.50
CA TYR A 55 6.79 -7.47 -22.89
C TYR A 55 7.00 -6.50 -21.73
N GLY A 56 7.98 -5.61 -21.85
CA GLY A 56 8.33 -4.63 -20.84
C GLY A 56 9.55 -3.83 -21.26
N ALA A 57 9.99 -2.91 -20.41
CA ALA A 57 11.17 -2.11 -20.67
C ALA A 57 12.46 -2.97 -20.59
N THR A 58 13.41 -2.74 -21.48
CA THR A 58 14.71 -3.44 -21.49
C THR A 58 15.56 -3.11 -20.26
N LYS A 59 15.35 -1.93 -19.67
CA LYS A 59 16.02 -1.48 -18.45
C LYS A 59 14.97 -0.93 -17.45
N PRO A 60 14.16 -1.81 -16.83
CA PRO A 60 13.01 -1.40 -16.02
C PRO A 60 13.37 -0.45 -14.87
N TYR A 61 14.57 -0.58 -14.30
CA TYR A 61 15.02 0.30 -13.22
C TYR A 61 15.13 1.78 -13.62
N GLN A 62 15.39 2.09 -14.92
CA GLN A 62 15.46 3.48 -15.42
C GLN A 62 14.07 4.12 -15.57
N TRP A 63 13.02 3.30 -15.62
CA TRP A 63 11.65 3.73 -15.91
C TRP A 63 10.72 3.55 -14.70
N HIS A 64 11.26 3.13 -13.58
CA HIS A 64 10.48 2.70 -12.41
C HIS A 64 9.42 3.71 -11.95
N ARG A 65 9.69 5.00 -12.03
CA ARG A 65 8.74 6.07 -11.70
C ARG A 65 7.87 6.50 -12.89
N GLY A 66 7.91 5.79 -14.00
CA GLY A 66 7.17 6.07 -15.22
C GLY A 66 8.01 6.74 -16.29
N TRP A 67 7.33 7.16 -17.34
CA TRP A 67 7.93 7.71 -18.56
C TRP A 67 8.50 9.12 -18.37
N PRO A 68 9.47 9.44 -19.17
CA PRO A 68 10.68 8.75 -19.64
C PRO A 68 11.86 9.00 -18.70
N GLY A 69 12.01 8.17 -17.70
CA GLY A 69 13.03 8.30 -16.65
C GLY A 69 12.80 9.44 -15.67
N MET A 70 11.78 10.26 -15.90
CA MET A 70 11.45 11.46 -15.14
C MET A 70 10.37 11.22 -14.08
N GLY A 71 9.69 10.08 -14.12
CA GLY A 71 8.69 9.72 -13.11
C GLY A 71 7.41 10.56 -13.14
N ILE A 72 6.93 10.97 -14.32
CA ILE A 72 5.73 11.81 -14.44
C ILE A 72 4.53 11.20 -13.74
N SER A 73 4.33 9.88 -13.82
CA SER A 73 3.22 9.21 -13.14
C SER A 73 3.27 9.30 -11.61
N HIS A 74 4.41 9.68 -11.03
CA HIS A 74 4.61 9.88 -9.59
C HIS A 74 4.76 11.37 -9.23
N THR A 75 4.06 12.25 -9.95
CA THR A 75 4.05 13.69 -9.65
C THR A 75 2.66 14.13 -9.18
N LEU A 76 2.60 15.08 -8.27
CA LEU A 76 1.32 15.68 -7.86
C LEU A 76 0.58 16.31 -9.05
N PHE A 77 1.32 16.88 -9.99
CA PHE A 77 0.76 17.42 -11.22
C PHE A 77 -0.03 16.37 -12.01
N PHE A 78 0.54 15.17 -12.20
CA PHE A 78 -0.15 14.08 -12.89
C PHE A 78 -1.43 13.66 -12.15
N GLY A 79 -1.37 13.57 -10.82
CA GLY A 79 -2.54 13.32 -9.99
C GLY A 79 -3.65 14.36 -10.17
N ILE A 80 -3.28 15.66 -10.24
CA ILE A 80 -4.21 16.75 -10.51
C ILE A 80 -4.84 16.60 -11.91
N MET A 81 -4.05 16.28 -12.92
CA MET A 81 -4.56 16.05 -14.28
C MET A 81 -5.55 14.89 -14.34
N CYS A 82 -5.26 13.78 -13.65
CA CYS A 82 -6.21 12.68 -13.51
C CYS A 82 -7.51 13.11 -12.82
N CYS A 83 -7.41 13.92 -11.75
CA CYS A 83 -8.57 14.47 -11.06
C CYS A 83 -9.43 15.37 -11.95
N LEU A 84 -8.80 16.23 -12.75
CA LEU A 84 -9.51 17.04 -13.74
C LEU A 84 -10.23 16.16 -14.77
N GLY A 85 -9.59 15.07 -15.22
CA GLY A 85 -10.20 14.08 -16.10
C GLY A 85 -11.42 13.40 -15.46
N ILE A 86 -11.31 12.94 -14.21
CA ILE A 86 -12.41 12.33 -13.44
C ILE A 86 -13.55 13.33 -13.27
N TRP A 87 -13.24 14.57 -12.91
CA TRP A 87 -14.22 15.63 -12.76
C TRP A 87 -14.94 15.93 -14.08
N ALA A 88 -14.19 16.11 -15.16
CA ALA A 88 -14.77 16.38 -16.49
C ALA A 88 -15.69 15.27 -16.97
N TRP A 89 -15.36 14.01 -16.65
CA TRP A 89 -16.13 12.85 -17.11
C TRP A 89 -17.36 12.55 -16.23
N LYS A 90 -17.21 12.62 -14.91
CA LYS A 90 -18.26 12.16 -13.98
C LYS A 90 -18.88 13.26 -13.14
N HIS A 91 -18.25 14.44 -13.06
CA HIS A 91 -18.61 15.51 -12.12
C HIS A 91 -18.80 15.02 -10.67
N ASN A 92 -18.09 13.95 -10.32
CA ASN A 92 -18.23 13.28 -9.03
C ASN A 92 -17.17 13.77 -8.05
N ARG A 93 -17.59 14.65 -7.14
CA ARG A 93 -16.72 15.24 -6.12
C ARG A 93 -16.09 14.19 -5.20
N ALA A 94 -16.85 13.17 -4.79
CA ALA A 94 -16.37 12.14 -3.87
C ALA A 94 -15.21 11.35 -4.49
N TRP A 95 -15.31 11.03 -5.78
CA TRP A 95 -14.25 10.34 -6.53
C TRP A 95 -13.06 11.24 -6.81
N THR A 96 -13.28 12.48 -7.22
CA THR A 96 -12.19 13.42 -7.53
C THR A 96 -11.33 13.69 -6.30
N ILE A 97 -11.96 13.99 -5.16
CA ILE A 97 -11.23 14.26 -3.92
C ILE A 97 -10.55 12.99 -3.40
N GLY A 98 -11.26 11.86 -3.39
CA GLY A 98 -10.70 10.60 -2.94
C GLY A 98 -9.46 10.20 -3.74
N PHE A 99 -9.55 10.29 -5.06
CA PHE A 99 -8.42 10.01 -5.94
C PHE A 99 -7.22 10.92 -5.67
N LEU A 100 -7.45 12.23 -5.52
CA LEU A 100 -6.38 13.18 -5.21
C LEU A 100 -5.68 12.86 -3.89
N LEU A 101 -6.47 12.54 -2.85
CA LEU A 101 -5.92 12.22 -1.52
C LEU A 101 -5.08 10.95 -1.55
N GLY A 102 -5.60 9.86 -2.15
CA GLY A 102 -4.84 8.62 -2.28
C GLY A 102 -3.58 8.79 -3.12
N PHE A 103 -3.70 9.46 -4.27
CA PHE A 103 -2.56 9.75 -5.15
C PHE A 103 -1.48 10.57 -4.44
N SER A 104 -1.89 11.60 -3.69
CA SER A 104 -0.96 12.44 -2.94
C SER A 104 -0.25 11.68 -1.82
N ALA A 105 -0.98 10.80 -1.10
CA ALA A 105 -0.39 9.95 -0.07
C ALA A 105 0.71 9.07 -0.66
N HIS A 106 0.42 8.37 -1.77
CA HIS A 106 1.40 7.56 -2.49
C HIS A 106 2.65 8.34 -2.87
N VAL A 107 2.48 9.47 -3.57
CA VAL A 107 3.62 10.27 -4.05
C VAL A 107 4.48 10.79 -2.91
N LEU A 108 3.85 11.21 -1.80
CA LEU A 108 4.55 11.72 -0.62
C LEU A 108 5.28 10.60 0.13
N THR A 109 4.71 9.41 0.22
CA THR A 109 5.39 8.25 0.83
C THR A 109 6.58 7.80 -0.02
N ASP A 110 6.50 7.93 -1.32
CA ASP A 110 7.57 7.56 -2.23
C ASP A 110 8.80 8.48 -2.20
N VAL A 111 8.73 9.61 -1.51
CA VAL A 111 9.91 10.44 -1.19
C VAL A 111 10.91 9.69 -0.31
N ASN A 112 10.51 8.60 0.31
CA ASN A 112 11.31 7.86 1.27
C ASN A 112 12.53 7.14 0.66
N ASP A 113 12.47 6.70 -0.59
CA ASP A 113 13.56 5.96 -1.23
C ASP A 113 14.65 6.86 -1.87
N SER A 114 15.75 6.24 -2.30
CA SER A 114 16.90 6.95 -2.89
C SER A 114 16.62 7.60 -4.25
N ILE A 115 15.52 7.26 -4.93
CA ILE A 115 15.12 7.88 -6.20
C ILE A 115 14.28 9.12 -5.93
N GLY A 116 13.37 9.04 -4.94
CA GLY A 116 12.44 10.11 -4.62
C GLY A 116 11.40 10.40 -5.70
N THR A 117 10.76 11.54 -5.61
CA THR A 117 9.69 11.98 -6.51
C THR A 117 9.87 13.44 -6.92
N MET A 118 9.41 13.80 -8.14
CA MET A 118 9.42 15.18 -8.63
C MET A 118 8.20 15.95 -8.08
N LEU A 119 8.23 16.31 -6.79
CA LEU A 119 7.07 16.95 -6.14
C LEU A 119 6.62 18.23 -6.80
N LEU A 120 7.58 19.04 -7.29
CA LEU A 120 7.31 20.38 -7.84
C LEU A 120 7.19 20.39 -9.38
N PHE A 121 7.06 19.23 -10.02
CA PHE A 121 6.81 19.19 -11.46
C PHE A 121 5.46 19.87 -11.80
N PRO A 122 5.34 20.67 -12.89
CA PRO A 122 6.31 20.88 -13.97
C PRO A 122 7.33 22.02 -13.73
N PHE A 123 7.29 22.69 -12.61
CA PHE A 123 8.17 23.84 -12.32
C PHE A 123 9.62 23.43 -12.01
N SER A 124 9.81 22.19 -11.54
CA SER A 124 11.11 21.61 -11.26
C SER A 124 11.09 20.10 -11.56
N THR A 125 12.19 19.62 -12.13
CA THR A 125 12.45 18.19 -12.35
C THR A 125 13.33 17.58 -11.25
N LEU A 126 13.59 18.34 -10.17
CA LEU A 126 14.37 17.84 -9.04
C LEU A 126 13.58 16.77 -8.32
N ASN A 127 14.19 15.61 -8.12
CA ASN A 127 13.66 14.55 -7.29
C ASN A 127 13.93 14.85 -5.80
N TRP A 128 12.87 14.86 -5.00
CA TRP A 128 12.94 14.96 -3.56
C TRP A 128 13.01 13.57 -2.96
N SER A 129 14.01 13.34 -2.11
CA SER A 129 14.26 12.04 -1.50
C SER A 129 14.75 12.20 -0.06
N LEU A 130 14.30 11.32 0.83
CA LEU A 130 14.79 11.20 2.21
C LEU A 130 15.97 10.22 2.31
N HIS A 131 16.26 9.48 1.25
CA HIS A 131 17.34 8.48 1.18
C HIS A 131 17.35 7.48 2.34
N THR A 132 16.19 7.07 2.87
CA THR A 132 16.14 6.14 3.99
C THR A 132 16.48 4.71 3.60
N TRP A 133 16.48 4.40 2.32
CA TRP A 133 16.91 3.11 1.77
C TRP A 133 17.32 3.23 0.30
N ALA A 134 18.20 2.32 -0.14
CA ALA A 134 18.66 2.26 -1.52
C ALA A 134 17.68 1.47 -2.38
N TYR A 135 17.14 2.13 -3.40
CA TYR A 135 16.22 1.49 -4.33
C TYR A 135 16.94 0.64 -5.39
N ALA A 136 16.29 -0.41 -5.90
CA ALA A 136 16.77 -1.39 -6.88
C ALA A 136 17.36 -0.83 -8.16
N ALA A 137 17.03 0.39 -8.54
CA ALA A 137 17.69 1.04 -9.69
C ALA A 137 19.23 1.06 -9.54
N THR A 138 19.70 1.00 -8.30
CA THR A 138 21.12 1.00 -7.94
C THR A 138 21.66 -0.40 -7.63
N VAL A 139 20.81 -1.43 -7.70
CA VAL A 139 21.12 -2.79 -7.26
C VAL A 139 21.00 -3.78 -8.41
N LYS A 140 22.05 -4.52 -8.67
CA LYS A 140 22.02 -5.65 -9.60
C LYS A 140 21.43 -6.88 -8.90
N GLY A 141 20.17 -7.25 -9.17
CA GLY A 141 19.60 -8.46 -8.56
C GLY A 141 18.08 -8.54 -8.53
N GLY A 142 17.38 -7.52 -9.03
CA GLY A 142 15.92 -7.53 -9.18
C GLY A 142 15.13 -7.32 -7.88
N LYS A 143 13.82 -7.40 -7.96
CA LYS A 143 12.88 -6.96 -6.91
C LYS A 143 12.98 -7.68 -5.56
N TYR A 144 13.60 -8.87 -5.53
CA TYR A 144 13.80 -9.59 -4.25
C TYR A 144 14.91 -9.00 -3.42
N LEU A 145 15.95 -8.48 -4.07
CA LEU A 145 17.00 -7.73 -3.39
C LEU A 145 16.46 -6.39 -2.88
N ASP A 146 15.52 -5.79 -3.61
CA ASP A 146 14.80 -4.61 -3.14
C ASP A 146 14.06 -4.86 -1.84
N ALA A 147 13.27 -5.94 -1.79
CA ALA A 147 12.54 -6.28 -0.58
C ALA A 147 13.50 -6.56 0.59
N ALA A 148 14.60 -7.28 0.35
CA ALA A 148 15.62 -7.52 1.36
C ALA A 148 16.25 -6.21 1.83
N SER A 149 16.62 -5.33 0.91
CA SER A 149 17.16 -4.01 1.20
C SER A 149 16.19 -3.18 2.05
N TYR A 150 14.93 -3.10 1.64
CA TYR A 150 13.90 -2.33 2.31
C TYR A 150 13.63 -2.83 3.73
N TYR A 151 13.34 -4.12 3.89
CA TYR A 151 12.96 -4.70 5.18
C TYR A 151 14.14 -4.99 6.13
N SER A 152 15.37 -4.90 5.65
CA SER A 152 16.57 -4.95 6.51
C SER A 152 17.10 -3.57 6.88
N SER A 153 16.31 -2.52 6.74
CA SER A 153 16.76 -1.15 6.77
C SER A 153 15.74 -0.17 7.37
N LEU A 154 16.07 1.11 7.44
CA LEU A 154 15.13 2.16 7.83
C LEU A 154 13.93 2.31 6.88
N GLY A 155 14.02 1.78 5.65
CA GLY A 155 12.94 1.84 4.67
C GLY A 155 11.63 1.29 5.22
N PHE A 156 11.67 0.14 5.93
CA PHE A 156 10.47 -0.49 6.46
C PHE A 156 9.76 0.32 7.56
N MET A 157 10.42 1.32 8.14
CA MET A 157 9.80 2.21 9.14
C MET A 157 8.60 2.95 8.57
N MET A 158 8.56 3.17 7.26
CA MET A 158 7.40 3.79 6.62
C MET A 158 6.19 2.86 6.61
N ASP A 159 6.38 1.57 6.30
CA ASP A 159 5.31 0.57 6.41
C ASP A 159 4.81 0.46 7.85
N PHE A 160 5.73 0.44 8.82
CA PHE A 160 5.41 0.38 10.23
C PHE A 160 4.68 1.64 10.72
N PHE A 161 5.12 2.81 10.29
CA PHE A 161 4.46 4.08 10.61
C PHE A 161 2.99 4.07 10.17
N TRP A 162 2.72 3.74 8.92
CA TRP A 162 1.35 3.71 8.41
C TRP A 162 0.50 2.63 9.06
N LEU A 163 1.08 1.47 9.37
CA LEU A 163 0.41 0.43 10.15
C LEU A 163 -0.02 0.97 11.52
N VAL A 164 0.88 1.64 12.24
CA VAL A 164 0.59 2.20 13.57
C VAL A 164 -0.48 3.29 13.49
N VAL A 165 -0.45 4.14 12.46
CA VAL A 165 -1.50 5.15 12.20
C VAL A 165 -2.87 4.50 12.04
N VAL A 166 -2.97 3.42 11.26
CA VAL A 166 -4.25 2.70 11.08
C VAL A 166 -4.67 1.99 12.37
N LEU A 167 -3.75 1.36 13.08
CA LEU A 167 -4.06 0.70 14.36
C LEU A 167 -4.50 1.71 15.43
N GLY A 168 -3.88 2.90 15.48
CA GLY A 168 -4.32 4.01 16.32
C GLY A 168 -5.72 4.52 15.96
N SER A 169 -6.11 4.34 14.71
CA SER A 169 -7.42 4.71 14.15
C SER A 169 -8.25 3.47 13.81
N TRP A 170 -8.09 2.36 14.54
CA TRP A 170 -8.66 1.04 14.25
C TRP A 170 -10.16 1.03 13.94
N ARG A 171 -10.90 2.06 14.39
CA ARG A 171 -12.33 2.22 14.10
C ARG A 171 -12.63 2.24 12.59
N VAL A 172 -11.69 2.69 11.76
CA VAL A 172 -11.84 2.68 10.30
C VAL A 172 -12.10 1.28 9.76
N LEU A 173 -11.59 0.24 10.40
CA LEU A 173 -11.77 -1.15 10.00
C LEU A 173 -13.04 -1.81 10.57
N THR A 174 -13.82 -1.08 11.38
CA THR A 174 -15.05 -1.65 11.97
C THR A 174 -16.20 -1.70 10.97
N ARG A 175 -17.12 -2.63 11.19
CA ARG A 175 -18.36 -2.77 10.41
C ARG A 175 -19.23 -1.52 10.51
N ASP A 176 -19.29 -0.91 11.70
CA ASP A 176 -20.06 0.29 11.94
C ASP A 176 -19.53 1.48 11.13
N PHE A 177 -18.21 1.70 11.17
CA PHE A 177 -17.57 2.75 10.35
C PHE A 177 -17.82 2.50 8.86
N TRP A 178 -17.59 1.28 8.38
CA TRP A 178 -17.80 0.93 6.98
C TRP A 178 -19.25 1.21 6.55
N ARG A 179 -20.25 0.76 7.33
CA ARG A 179 -21.68 0.98 7.04
C ARG A 179 -22.08 2.44 7.06
N THR A 180 -21.59 3.21 8.04
CA THR A 180 -22.06 4.55 8.29
C THR A 180 -21.26 5.65 7.60
N LYS A 181 -20.02 5.34 7.18
CA LYS A 181 -19.09 6.31 6.60
C LYS A 181 -18.65 5.94 5.19
N VAL A 182 -18.25 4.71 4.97
CA VAL A 182 -17.66 4.27 3.68
C VAL A 182 -18.75 3.97 2.64
N VAL A 183 -19.76 3.17 2.98
CA VAL A 183 -20.84 2.82 2.05
C VAL A 183 -21.63 4.05 1.56
N PRO A 184 -22.02 5.01 2.42
CA PRO A 184 -22.76 6.18 1.96
C PRO A 184 -21.97 7.12 1.04
N ALA A 185 -20.65 7.09 1.11
CA ALA A 185 -19.80 7.91 0.23
C ALA A 185 -19.79 7.43 -1.22
N ASP A 186 -20.04 6.14 -1.44
CA ASP A 186 -20.03 5.53 -2.77
C ASP A 186 -21.10 4.43 -2.90
N PRO A 187 -22.39 4.79 -2.79
CA PRO A 187 -23.47 3.82 -2.75
C PRO A 187 -23.60 3.01 -4.05
N HIS A 188 -23.23 3.61 -5.20
CA HIS A 188 -23.35 2.92 -6.49
C HIS A 188 -22.40 1.73 -6.60
N VAL A 189 -21.15 1.90 -6.21
CA VAL A 189 -20.14 0.82 -6.27
C VAL A 189 -20.49 -0.28 -5.28
N TRP A 190 -20.84 0.08 -4.05
CA TRP A 190 -21.21 -0.91 -3.03
C TRP A 190 -22.49 -1.66 -3.37
N SER A 191 -23.50 -1.00 -3.97
CA SER A 191 -24.71 -1.66 -4.45
C SER A 191 -24.43 -2.58 -5.63
N TRP A 192 -23.56 -2.17 -6.55
CA TRP A 192 -23.15 -3.01 -7.68
C TRP A 192 -22.42 -4.27 -7.19
N LEU A 193 -21.45 -4.15 -6.29
CA LEU A 193 -20.77 -5.28 -5.68
C LEU A 193 -21.72 -6.17 -4.86
N GLY A 194 -22.73 -5.58 -4.23
CA GLY A 194 -23.77 -6.28 -3.47
C GLY A 194 -24.67 -7.20 -4.29
N GLN A 195 -24.58 -7.15 -5.64
CA GLN A 195 -25.25 -8.13 -6.50
C GLN A 195 -24.58 -9.51 -6.45
N TRP A 196 -23.31 -9.58 -6.07
CA TRP A 196 -22.52 -10.83 -6.02
C TRP A 196 -22.04 -11.19 -4.60
N LEU A 197 -21.96 -10.21 -3.71
CA LEU A 197 -21.43 -10.40 -2.36
C LEU A 197 -22.49 -9.97 -1.33
N ASP A 198 -22.68 -10.79 -0.32
CA ASP A 198 -23.44 -10.39 0.85
C ASP A 198 -22.66 -9.33 1.66
N GLU A 199 -23.26 -8.81 2.70
CA GLU A 199 -22.64 -7.79 3.53
C GLU A 199 -21.32 -8.23 4.15
N ARG A 200 -21.20 -9.52 4.51
CA ARG A 200 -19.95 -10.07 5.06
C ARG A 200 -18.86 -10.08 4.01
N GLY A 201 -19.21 -10.48 2.79
CA GLY A 201 -18.31 -10.46 1.64
C GLY A 201 -17.84 -9.05 1.28
N LEU A 202 -18.72 -8.06 1.31
CA LEU A 202 -18.38 -6.66 1.07
C LEU A 202 -17.45 -6.09 2.14
N LEU A 203 -17.73 -6.37 3.41
CA LEU A 203 -16.86 -5.98 4.52
C LEU A 203 -15.51 -6.70 4.45
N ALA A 204 -15.51 -7.95 4.05
CA ALA A 204 -14.30 -8.72 3.81
C ALA A 204 -13.46 -8.10 2.69
N LEU A 205 -14.09 -7.72 1.58
CA LEU A 205 -13.44 -7.01 0.48
C LEU A 205 -12.84 -5.68 0.96
N TYR A 206 -13.59 -4.88 1.70
CA TYR A 206 -13.10 -3.63 2.28
C TYR A 206 -11.85 -3.85 3.13
N ARG A 207 -11.82 -4.86 3.99
CA ARG A 207 -10.70 -5.16 4.89
C ARG A 207 -9.53 -5.88 4.20
N SER A 208 -9.74 -6.50 3.06
CA SER A 208 -8.74 -7.34 2.39
C SER A 208 -7.46 -6.59 2.07
N VAL A 209 -7.57 -5.33 1.68
CA VAL A 209 -6.41 -4.47 1.36
C VAL A 209 -5.52 -4.27 2.59
N PHE A 210 -6.11 -4.00 3.76
CA PHE A 210 -5.38 -3.87 5.02
C PHE A 210 -4.64 -5.18 5.38
N PHE A 211 -5.38 -6.29 5.39
CA PHE A 211 -4.79 -7.59 5.73
C PHE A 211 -3.74 -8.04 4.72
N TYR A 212 -3.93 -7.73 3.44
CA TYR A 212 -2.91 -7.95 2.43
C TYR A 212 -1.62 -7.17 2.75
N GLY A 213 -1.74 -5.90 3.16
CA GLY A 213 -0.60 -5.10 3.61
C GLY A 213 0.14 -5.72 4.79
N VAL A 214 -0.60 -6.14 5.83
CA VAL A 214 -0.02 -6.80 7.01
C VAL A 214 0.73 -8.07 6.64
N CYS A 215 0.09 -8.95 5.86
CA CYS A 215 0.72 -10.20 5.46
C CYS A 215 1.91 -9.99 4.54
N ARG A 216 1.83 -9.01 3.65
CA ARG A 216 2.94 -8.61 2.79
C ARG A 216 4.13 -8.13 3.62
N MET A 217 3.89 -7.28 4.60
CA MET A 217 4.93 -6.80 5.51
C MET A 217 5.57 -7.95 6.30
N ILE A 218 4.76 -8.84 6.89
CA ILE A 218 5.26 -10.02 7.62
C ILE A 218 6.07 -10.93 6.69
N ALA A 219 5.54 -11.28 5.52
CA ALA A 219 6.19 -12.17 4.59
C ALA A 219 7.54 -11.63 4.13
N TRP A 220 7.61 -10.36 3.74
CA TRP A 220 8.85 -9.76 3.26
C TRP A 220 9.86 -9.49 4.37
N THR A 221 9.42 -9.10 5.56
CA THR A 221 10.29 -8.96 6.74
C THR A 221 10.89 -10.31 7.10
N THR A 222 10.08 -11.36 7.17
CA THR A 222 10.56 -12.72 7.43
C THR A 222 11.53 -13.17 6.36
N TRP A 223 11.19 -12.95 5.07
CA TRP A 223 12.06 -13.32 3.97
C TRP A 223 13.40 -12.57 4.03
N ALA A 224 13.39 -11.27 4.29
CA ALA A 224 14.59 -10.45 4.38
C ALA A 224 15.53 -10.91 5.49
N HIS A 225 14.98 -11.24 6.67
CA HIS A 225 15.79 -11.56 7.85
C HIS A 225 16.15 -13.05 7.98
N VAL A 226 15.27 -13.94 7.51
CA VAL A 226 15.47 -15.40 7.66
C VAL A 226 16.10 -16.01 6.42
N VAL A 227 15.61 -15.63 5.22
CA VAL A 227 15.99 -16.29 3.97
C VAL A 227 17.11 -15.52 3.27
N ALA A 228 16.91 -14.23 3.02
CA ALA A 228 17.85 -13.46 2.20
C ALA A 228 19.18 -13.16 2.93
N ARG A 229 19.14 -12.91 4.23
CA ARG A 229 20.28 -12.61 5.11
C ARG A 229 21.47 -12.03 4.34
N PRO A 230 21.58 -10.71 4.21
CA PRO A 230 22.64 -10.10 3.42
C PRO A 230 24.03 -10.61 3.84
N MET A 231 24.82 -10.99 2.86
CA MET A 231 26.21 -11.39 3.06
C MET A 231 27.11 -10.22 2.64
N ILE A 232 27.80 -9.61 3.57
CA ILE A 232 28.77 -8.53 3.30
C ILE A 232 30.15 -9.08 3.66
N ASN A 233 31.08 -9.08 2.69
CA ASN A 233 32.44 -9.60 2.91
C ASN A 233 32.49 -11.00 3.53
N GLY A 234 31.57 -11.88 3.13
CA GLY A 234 31.48 -13.26 3.65
C GLY A 234 30.80 -13.39 5.02
N VAL A 235 30.43 -12.29 5.66
CA VAL A 235 29.72 -12.28 6.96
C VAL A 235 28.23 -12.03 6.73
N ARG A 236 27.39 -12.85 7.36
CA ARG A 236 25.93 -12.64 7.36
C ARG A 236 25.58 -11.46 8.27
N HIS A 237 24.99 -10.44 7.69
CA HIS A 237 24.49 -9.29 8.43
C HIS A 237 22.98 -9.43 8.64
N HIS A 238 22.54 -9.13 9.86
CA HIS A 238 21.16 -8.76 10.11
C HIS A 238 21.07 -7.26 9.88
N GLY A 239 20.34 -6.82 8.85
CA GLY A 239 20.08 -5.41 8.68
C GLY A 239 19.21 -4.91 9.83
N TYR A 240 19.66 -3.88 10.52
CA TYR A 240 18.88 -3.23 11.57
C TYR A 240 18.30 -1.93 11.03
N PRO A 241 17.08 -1.55 11.43
CA PRO A 241 16.43 -0.31 10.96
C PRO A 241 17.23 0.95 11.23
N TRP A 242 18.11 0.92 12.23
CA TRP A 242 18.97 2.04 12.66
C TRP A 242 20.40 2.01 12.11
N ASP A 243 20.75 0.99 11.32
CA ASP A 243 22.04 0.95 10.65
C ASP A 243 22.01 1.81 9.40
N LEU A 244 22.49 3.04 9.52
CA LEU A 244 22.56 4.02 8.43
C LEU A 244 23.76 3.79 7.50
N SER A 245 24.69 2.91 7.85
CA SER A 245 25.89 2.66 7.05
C SER A 245 25.63 2.06 5.68
N TRP A 246 24.44 1.47 5.49
CA TRP A 246 24.03 0.81 4.26
C TRP A 246 23.18 1.69 3.33
N THR A 247 23.00 2.98 3.60
CA THR A 247 22.21 3.88 2.76
C THR A 247 22.76 4.06 1.34
N GLY A 248 23.96 3.53 1.08
CA GLY A 248 24.54 3.43 -0.26
C GLY A 248 24.26 2.08 -0.94
N PRO A 249 24.32 2.00 -2.27
CA PRO A 249 24.12 0.77 -3.03
C PRO A 249 25.22 -0.30 -2.83
N TRP A 250 26.29 0.01 -2.13
CA TRP A 250 27.51 -0.80 -2.01
C TRP A 250 27.30 -2.15 -1.33
N TRP A 251 26.41 -2.24 -0.32
CA TRP A 251 26.18 -3.50 0.40
C TRP A 251 25.25 -4.44 -0.34
N VAL A 252 24.36 -3.90 -1.17
CA VAL A 252 23.36 -4.68 -1.89
C VAL A 252 23.99 -5.48 -3.02
N HIS A 253 25.13 -5.03 -3.55
CA HIS A 253 25.91 -5.79 -4.54
C HIS A 253 26.50 -7.09 -3.99
N HIS A 254 26.60 -7.24 -2.68
CA HIS A 254 27.16 -8.39 -1.99
C HIS A 254 26.11 -9.32 -1.39
N VAL A 255 24.82 -9.09 -1.66
CA VAL A 255 23.74 -9.96 -1.16
C VAL A 255 23.72 -11.24 -1.98
N SER A 256 24.04 -12.34 -1.31
CA SER A 256 23.83 -13.70 -1.85
C SER A 256 22.40 -14.14 -1.55
N LEU A 257 21.54 -14.20 -2.58
CA LEU A 257 20.20 -14.73 -2.44
C LEU A 257 20.25 -16.27 -2.40
N PRO A 258 19.65 -16.91 -1.39
CA PRO A 258 19.42 -18.33 -1.46
C PRO A 258 18.48 -18.65 -2.64
N HIS A 259 18.64 -19.81 -3.26
CA HIS A 259 17.81 -20.28 -4.39
C HIS A 259 16.36 -20.61 -3.99
N VAL A 260 15.73 -19.76 -3.20
CA VAL A 260 14.30 -19.87 -2.90
C VAL A 260 13.55 -19.19 -4.04
N THR A 261 12.97 -19.98 -4.89
CA THR A 261 12.22 -19.46 -6.03
C THR A 261 10.99 -18.69 -5.54
N PRO A 262 10.70 -17.52 -6.13
CA PRO A 262 9.48 -16.72 -5.87
C PRO A 262 8.19 -17.54 -5.98
N LEU A 263 8.19 -18.59 -6.79
CA LEU A 263 7.11 -19.53 -6.98
C LEU A 263 6.70 -20.28 -5.69
N ILE A 264 7.59 -20.37 -4.70
CA ILE A 264 7.27 -21.00 -3.41
C ILE A 264 6.84 -19.94 -2.39
N VAL A 265 7.52 -18.80 -2.38
CA VAL A 265 7.26 -17.73 -1.38
C VAL A 265 5.91 -17.06 -1.61
N LEU A 266 5.56 -16.76 -2.88
CA LEU A 266 4.30 -16.10 -3.20
C LEU A 266 3.06 -16.96 -2.87
N PRO A 267 2.96 -18.23 -3.27
CA PRO A 267 1.87 -19.09 -2.86
C PRO A 267 1.80 -19.29 -1.34
N ALA A 268 2.94 -19.47 -0.67
CA ALA A 268 2.99 -19.60 0.78
C ALA A 268 2.51 -18.31 1.48
N ALA A 269 2.91 -17.14 0.98
CA ALA A 269 2.42 -15.86 1.49
C ALA A 269 0.91 -15.68 1.25
N LEU A 270 0.38 -16.11 0.10
CA LEU A 270 -1.06 -16.06 -0.20
C LEU A 270 -1.87 -17.01 0.68
N VAL A 271 -1.36 -18.22 0.95
CA VAL A 271 -1.98 -19.17 1.88
C VAL A 271 -1.96 -18.59 3.30
N LEU A 272 -0.83 -18.06 3.74
CA LEU A 272 -0.72 -17.39 5.03
C LEU A 272 -1.67 -16.19 5.14
N LEU A 273 -1.75 -15.39 4.09
CA LEU A 273 -2.71 -14.30 3.95
C LEU A 273 -4.14 -14.78 4.17
N GLY A 274 -4.55 -15.83 3.47
CA GLY A 274 -5.88 -16.40 3.62
C GLY A 274 -6.17 -16.87 5.04
N CYS A 275 -5.23 -17.57 5.67
CA CYS A 275 -5.34 -18.04 7.04
C CYS A 275 -5.42 -16.89 8.05
N VAL A 276 -4.51 -15.92 7.98
CA VAL A 276 -4.49 -14.76 8.89
C VAL A 276 -5.75 -13.93 8.71
N TYR A 277 -6.16 -13.70 7.45
CA TYR A 277 -7.39 -12.99 7.14
C TYR A 277 -8.60 -13.69 7.76
N PHE A 278 -8.77 -15.00 7.54
CA PHE A 278 -9.89 -15.77 8.07
C PHE A 278 -9.94 -15.71 9.61
N VAL A 279 -8.82 -15.92 10.27
CA VAL A 279 -8.72 -15.87 11.74
C VAL A 279 -9.01 -14.46 12.25
N ALA A 280 -8.34 -13.45 11.70
CA ALA A 280 -8.50 -12.07 12.12
C ALA A 280 -9.92 -11.56 11.87
N ASN A 281 -10.51 -11.87 10.71
CA ASN A 281 -11.90 -11.50 10.41
C ASN A 281 -12.90 -12.18 11.35
N THR A 282 -12.70 -13.47 11.66
CA THR A 282 -13.55 -14.21 12.61
C THR A 282 -13.47 -13.61 14.01
N ILE A 283 -12.28 -13.31 14.50
CA ILE A 283 -12.08 -12.67 15.81
C ILE A 283 -12.74 -11.29 15.80
N TRP A 284 -12.51 -10.51 14.76
CA TRP A 284 -13.04 -9.16 14.63
C TRP A 284 -14.56 -9.12 14.60
N GLU A 285 -15.22 -9.98 13.82
CA GLU A 285 -16.68 -10.07 13.79
C GLU A 285 -17.28 -10.48 15.12
N ARG A 286 -16.61 -11.38 15.85
CA ARG A 286 -17.03 -11.75 17.22
C ARG A 286 -16.93 -10.57 18.18
N MET A 287 -15.86 -9.79 18.10
CA MET A 287 -15.69 -8.58 18.93
C MET A 287 -16.75 -7.52 18.60
N GLU A 288 -17.05 -7.29 17.32
CA GLU A 288 -18.07 -6.34 16.89
C GLU A 288 -19.48 -6.78 17.28
N SER A 289 -19.83 -8.04 17.09
CA SER A 289 -21.14 -8.57 17.47
C SER A 289 -21.37 -8.48 18.99
N GLY A 290 -20.34 -8.68 19.78
CA GLY A 290 -20.35 -8.48 21.24
C GLY A 290 -20.54 -7.02 21.62
N SER A 291 -19.84 -6.09 20.96
CA SER A 291 -19.95 -4.66 21.25
C SER A 291 -21.30 -4.06 20.81
N ILE A 292 -21.84 -4.51 19.66
CA ILE A 292 -23.17 -4.05 19.18
C ILE A 292 -24.27 -4.53 20.12
N LYS A 293 -24.23 -5.77 20.60
CA LYS A 293 -25.16 -6.26 21.63
C LYS A 293 -25.08 -5.44 22.90
N ALA A 294 -23.87 -5.11 23.37
CA ALA A 294 -23.67 -4.28 24.55
C ALA A 294 -24.21 -2.86 24.40
N ILE A 295 -24.08 -2.25 23.21
CA ILE A 295 -24.60 -0.93 22.90
C ILE A 295 -26.13 -0.98 22.78
N ALA A 296 -26.69 -1.96 22.10
CA ALA A 296 -28.14 -2.16 21.99
C ALA A 296 -28.79 -2.32 23.38
N TRP A 297 -28.21 -3.10 24.27
CA TRP A 297 -28.67 -3.26 25.64
C TRP A 297 -28.60 -1.97 26.47
N ARG A 298 -27.56 -1.15 26.30
CA ARG A 298 -27.46 0.16 26.97
C ARG A 298 -28.54 1.15 26.50
N ASN A 299 -28.86 1.14 25.21
CA ASN A 299 -29.89 2.03 24.65
C ASN A 299 -31.31 1.61 25.07
N VAL A 300 -31.58 0.31 25.16
CA VAL A 300 -32.87 -0.21 25.66
C VAL A 300 -33.05 0.20 27.13
N ARG A 301 -32.04 0.07 27.99
CA ARG A 301 -32.14 0.50 29.41
C ARG A 301 -32.29 2.01 29.62
N ARG A 302 -31.81 2.84 28.68
CA ARG A 302 -31.99 4.30 28.75
C ARG A 302 -33.38 4.75 28.34
N ASN A 303 -34.11 3.99 27.53
CA ASN A 303 -35.45 4.33 27.07
C ASN A 303 -36.56 3.71 27.93
N THR A 304 -36.23 2.90 28.92
CA THR A 304 -37.16 2.27 29.86
C THR A 304 -37.03 2.79 31.28
N GLY A 305 -36.23 3.80 31.52
CA GLY A 305 -36.14 4.55 32.79
C GLY A 305 -36.40 6.00 32.54
#